data_c2ba45d80e9bbd7c853948c977650517
#
_entry.id   c2ba45d80e9bbd7c853948c977650517
#
_cell.length_a   1.000
_cell.length_b   1.000
_cell.length_c   1.000
_cell.angle_alpha   90.00
_cell.angle_beta   90.00
_cell.angle_gamma   90.00
#
_symmetry.space_group_name_H-M   'P 1'
#
loop_
_entity.id
_entity.type
_entity.pdbx_description
1 polymer ?
#
loop_
_entity_poly.entity_id
_entity_poly.type
_entity_poly.pdbx_seq_one_letter_code
_entity_poly.pdbx_strand_id
1 'polypeptide(L)'
;YPDFNIDVATEQAALLGADRIVLQYPMYWLSCPPLLKKWLDDVLTFGWAYGSTGTALHGKELLVAVSVGGAGSAYGREGAHIYTIHEFLRPMQGTSRVIGTKYAVPFLSVGALEITDEAIARRAQDYAAVLQTPELPLLDIFG
;
A
#
# COMPACT_ATOMS: atom_id res chain seq x y z
N TYR A 1 -16.80 -2.90 4.21
CA TYR A 1 -17.49 -3.38 2.98
C TYR A 1 -17.58 -4.91 2.88
N PRO A 2 -18.24 -5.58 3.84
CA PRO A 2 -18.31 -7.06 3.86
C PRO A 2 -19.09 -7.64 2.67
N ASP A 3 -19.92 -6.83 2.03
CA ASP A 3 -20.70 -7.18 0.84
C ASP A 3 -20.00 -6.80 -0.47
N PHE A 4 -18.77 -6.28 -0.41
CA PHE A 4 -18.02 -5.76 -1.55
C PHE A 4 -18.72 -4.62 -2.32
N ASN A 5 -19.72 -3.99 -1.74
CA ASN A 5 -20.41 -2.85 -2.33
C ASN A 5 -19.74 -1.53 -1.90
N ILE A 6 -18.76 -1.07 -2.66
CA ILE A 6 -17.97 0.12 -2.34
C ILE A 6 -18.78 1.39 -2.59
N ASP A 7 -18.89 2.25 -1.57
CA ASP A 7 -19.41 3.62 -1.73
C ASP A 7 -18.34 4.54 -2.34
N VAL A 8 -18.29 4.55 -3.65
CA VAL A 8 -17.27 5.27 -4.42
C VAL A 8 -17.25 6.76 -4.08
N ALA A 9 -18.42 7.40 -3.91
CA ALA A 9 -18.50 8.82 -3.64
C ALA A 9 -17.90 9.17 -2.27
N THR A 10 -18.21 8.38 -1.25
CA THR A 10 -17.65 8.54 0.10
C THR A 10 -16.14 8.32 0.10
N GLU A 11 -15.65 7.27 -0.57
CA GLU A 11 -14.22 6.99 -0.67
C GLU A 11 -13.45 8.09 -1.42
N GLN A 12 -13.97 8.55 -2.55
CA GLN A 12 -13.38 9.66 -3.30
C GLN A 12 -13.35 10.96 -2.50
N ALA A 13 -14.41 11.27 -1.76
CA ALA A 13 -14.45 12.45 -0.89
C ALA A 13 -13.39 12.38 0.22
N ALA A 14 -13.21 11.21 0.85
CA ALA A 14 -12.17 10.99 1.84
C ALA A 14 -10.76 11.17 1.25
N LEU A 15 -10.52 10.63 0.06
CA LEU A 15 -9.25 10.76 -0.65
C LEU A 15 -8.92 12.21 -1.03
N LEU A 16 -9.92 12.99 -1.43
CA LEU A 16 -9.73 14.42 -1.73
C LEU A 16 -9.28 15.20 -0.51
N GLY A 17 -9.83 14.90 0.67
CA GLY A 17 -9.51 15.59 1.93
C GLY A 17 -8.17 15.19 2.56
N ALA A 18 -7.51 14.15 2.06
CA ALA A 18 -6.26 13.63 2.61
C ALA A 18 -5.03 14.10 1.83
N ASP A 19 -3.94 14.41 2.51
CA ASP A 19 -2.62 14.66 1.89
C ASP A 19 -1.83 13.35 1.72
N ARG A 20 -2.11 12.36 2.57
CA ARG A 20 -1.49 11.05 2.58
C ARG A 20 -2.54 9.95 2.52
N ILE A 21 -2.36 9.02 1.60
CA ILE A 21 -3.18 7.83 1.42
C ILE A 21 -2.38 6.64 1.95
N VAL A 22 -3.00 5.83 2.82
CA VAL A 22 -2.38 4.62 3.36
C VAL A 22 -3.18 3.40 2.94
N LEU A 23 -2.56 2.50 2.19
CA LEU A 23 -3.11 1.20 1.87
C LEU A 23 -2.49 0.16 2.81
N GLN A 24 -3.24 -0.20 3.85
CA GLN A 24 -2.81 -1.20 4.84
C GLN A 24 -3.53 -2.53 4.59
N TYR A 25 -2.76 -3.59 4.35
CA TYR A 25 -3.35 -4.91 4.06
C TYR A 25 -2.37 -6.06 4.32
N PRO A 26 -2.87 -7.27 4.59
CA PRO A 26 -2.06 -8.48 4.55
C PRO A 26 -1.81 -8.90 3.11
N MET A 27 -0.60 -9.34 2.79
CA MET A 27 -0.29 -9.90 1.48
C MET A 27 -0.97 -11.26 1.32
N TYR A 28 -1.90 -11.37 0.38
CA TYR A 28 -2.57 -12.60 0.02
C TYR A 28 -2.08 -13.08 -1.35
N TRP A 29 -1.52 -14.30 -1.37
CA TRP A 29 -1.01 -14.89 -2.60
C TRP A 29 -0.12 -13.94 -3.40
N LEU A 30 0.88 -13.33 -2.69
CA LEU A 30 1.88 -12.41 -3.25
C LEU A 30 1.27 -11.14 -3.87
N SER A 31 0.04 -10.80 -3.50
CA SER A 31 -0.74 -9.67 -4.00
C SER A 31 -1.57 -9.03 -2.88
N CYS A 32 -2.51 -8.19 -3.23
CA CYS A 32 -3.46 -7.59 -2.28
C CYS A 32 -4.71 -8.46 -2.11
N PRO A 33 -5.46 -8.29 -1.00
CA PRO A 33 -6.76 -8.94 -0.82
C PRO A 33 -7.77 -8.51 -1.89
N PRO A 34 -8.77 -9.38 -2.21
CA PRO A 34 -9.76 -9.10 -3.24
C PRO A 34 -10.55 -7.80 -3.02
N LEU A 35 -10.88 -7.50 -1.76
CA LEU A 35 -11.59 -6.25 -1.43
C LEU A 35 -10.76 -5.02 -1.77
N LEU A 36 -9.44 -5.02 -1.49
CA LEU A 36 -8.58 -3.90 -1.86
C LEU A 36 -8.47 -3.77 -3.38
N LYS A 37 -8.36 -4.89 -4.10
CA LYS A 37 -8.33 -4.85 -5.57
C LYS A 37 -9.63 -4.26 -6.13
N LYS A 38 -10.78 -4.69 -5.61
CA LYS A 38 -12.06 -4.14 -6.00
C LYS A 38 -12.15 -2.64 -5.67
N TRP A 39 -11.68 -2.23 -4.49
CA TRP A 39 -11.63 -0.81 -4.12
C TRP A 39 -10.80 0.01 -5.11
N LEU A 40 -9.61 -0.48 -5.50
CA LEU A 40 -8.78 0.18 -6.51
C LEU A 40 -9.52 0.32 -7.85
N ASP A 41 -10.22 -0.74 -8.28
CA ASP A 41 -10.92 -0.77 -9.56
C ASP A 41 -12.15 0.15 -9.57
N ASP A 42 -12.90 0.20 -8.47
CA ASP A 42 -14.13 0.98 -8.38
C ASP A 42 -13.86 2.47 -8.11
N VAL A 43 -12.91 2.79 -7.21
CA VAL A 43 -12.69 4.15 -6.71
C VAL A 43 -11.80 4.98 -7.63
N LEU A 44 -10.75 4.34 -8.21
CA LEU A 44 -9.79 5.03 -9.08
C LEU A 44 -10.33 5.12 -10.52
N THR A 45 -11.36 5.94 -10.72
CA THR A 45 -12.07 6.05 -12.01
C THR A 45 -11.33 6.91 -13.02
N PHE A 46 -11.55 6.59 -14.32
CA PHE A 46 -11.08 7.43 -15.43
C PHE A 46 -11.68 8.84 -15.36
N GLY A 47 -10.85 9.85 -15.65
CA GLY A 47 -11.25 11.26 -15.61
C GLY A 47 -11.26 11.87 -14.21
N TRP A 48 -11.14 11.06 -13.15
CA TRP A 48 -10.98 11.52 -11.77
C TRP A 48 -9.58 11.20 -11.23
N ALA A 49 -9.19 9.92 -11.15
CA ALA A 49 -7.90 9.50 -10.64
C ALA A 49 -6.81 9.44 -11.72
N TYR A 50 -7.18 9.16 -12.96
CA TYR A 50 -6.24 9.01 -14.08
C TYR A 50 -6.85 9.44 -15.41
N GLY A 51 -6.04 9.43 -16.46
CA GLY A 51 -6.39 9.98 -17.79
C GLY A 51 -6.05 11.46 -17.88
N SER A 52 -6.32 12.09 -19.03
CA SER A 52 -5.91 13.47 -19.30
C SER A 52 -6.50 14.53 -18.36
N THR A 53 -7.65 14.23 -17.75
CA THR A 53 -8.36 15.11 -16.79
C THR A 53 -8.30 14.61 -15.36
N GLY A 54 -7.86 13.35 -15.13
CA GLY A 54 -7.87 12.70 -13.84
C GLY A 54 -6.65 13.08 -13.00
N THR A 55 -6.74 14.15 -12.23
CA THR A 55 -5.64 14.71 -11.43
C THR A 55 -5.95 14.81 -9.94
N ALA A 56 -7.07 14.23 -9.49
CA ALA A 56 -7.58 14.37 -8.11
C ALA A 56 -6.58 13.98 -7.01
N LEU A 57 -5.68 13.03 -7.31
CA LEU A 57 -4.73 12.48 -6.35
C LEU A 57 -3.28 12.95 -6.59
N HIS A 58 -3.05 13.81 -7.59
CA HIS A 58 -1.72 14.27 -7.93
C HIS A 58 -0.99 14.92 -6.75
N GLY A 59 0.25 14.51 -6.53
CA GLY A 59 1.13 15.06 -5.51
C GLY A 59 0.88 14.59 -4.09
N LYS A 60 -0.21 13.85 -3.83
CA LYS A 60 -0.46 13.23 -2.52
C LYS A 60 0.55 12.10 -2.28
N GLU A 61 0.88 11.82 -1.02
CA GLU A 61 1.71 10.66 -0.67
C GLU A 61 0.88 9.37 -0.69
N LEU A 62 1.44 8.29 -1.24
CA LEU A 62 0.88 6.95 -1.13
C LEU A 62 1.84 6.05 -0.35
N LEU A 63 1.43 5.64 0.83
CA LEU A 63 2.12 4.66 1.68
C LEU A 63 1.42 3.31 1.58
N VAL A 64 2.17 2.28 1.26
CA VAL A 64 1.72 0.89 1.35
C VAL A 64 2.26 0.27 2.63
N ALA A 65 1.37 -0.18 3.51
CA ALA A 65 1.70 -0.86 4.76
C ALA A 65 1.26 -2.33 4.67
N VAL A 66 2.22 -3.24 4.54
CA VAL A 66 1.94 -4.66 4.24
C VAL A 66 2.48 -5.56 5.32
N SER A 67 1.64 -6.49 5.79
CA SER A 67 2.08 -7.64 6.56
C SER A 67 2.22 -8.87 5.68
N VAL A 68 3.29 -9.63 5.89
CA VAL A 68 3.54 -10.90 5.21
C VAL A 68 3.75 -12.02 6.22
N GLY A 69 3.15 -13.19 5.97
CA GLY A 69 3.20 -14.31 6.89
C GLY A 69 4.60 -14.91 7.05
N GLY A 70 5.33 -15.05 5.95
CA GLY A 70 6.67 -15.65 5.94
C GLY A 70 7.74 -14.75 6.54
N ALA A 71 8.81 -15.37 7.03
CA ALA A 71 10.01 -14.65 7.49
C ALA A 71 10.65 -13.87 6.35
N GLY A 72 11.34 -12.76 6.67
CA GLY A 72 12.02 -11.92 5.67
C GLY A 72 13.02 -12.69 4.79
N SER A 73 13.67 -13.72 5.33
CA SER A 73 14.59 -14.59 4.59
C SER A 73 13.93 -15.44 3.50
N ALA A 74 12.61 -15.58 3.52
CA ALA A 74 11.88 -16.28 2.45
C ALA A 74 11.81 -15.47 1.15
N TYR A 75 12.08 -14.14 1.23
CA TYR A 75 11.98 -13.21 0.12
C TYR A 75 13.38 -12.79 -0.35
N GLY A 76 13.55 -12.65 -1.67
CA GLY A 76 14.84 -12.36 -2.29
C GLY A 76 15.40 -13.58 -3.03
N ARG A 77 16.50 -13.38 -3.74
CA ARG A 77 17.06 -14.35 -4.70
C ARG A 77 17.41 -15.72 -4.10
N GLU A 78 17.79 -15.74 -2.83
CA GLU A 78 18.15 -16.96 -2.11
C GLU A 78 16.98 -17.52 -1.28
N GLY A 79 15.87 -16.81 -1.20
CA GLY A 79 14.68 -17.21 -0.47
C GLY A 79 13.74 -18.09 -1.30
N ALA A 80 12.80 -18.76 -0.62
CA ALA A 80 11.82 -19.64 -1.24
C ALA A 80 10.96 -18.97 -2.32
N HIS A 81 10.72 -17.66 -2.19
CA HIS A 81 9.92 -16.90 -3.14
C HIS A 81 10.72 -16.28 -4.29
N ILE A 82 12.06 -16.34 -4.25
CA ILE A 82 12.99 -15.84 -5.30
C ILE A 82 12.94 -14.29 -5.44
N TYR A 83 11.77 -13.68 -5.31
CA TYR A 83 11.53 -12.25 -5.44
C TYR A 83 11.48 -11.58 -4.08
N THR A 84 11.86 -10.30 -4.04
CA THR A 84 11.71 -9.44 -2.86
C THR A 84 10.26 -9.03 -2.66
N ILE A 85 9.89 -8.61 -1.45
CA ILE A 85 8.56 -8.05 -1.19
C ILE A 85 8.31 -6.81 -2.06
N HIS A 86 9.33 -5.98 -2.29
CA HIS A 86 9.22 -4.80 -3.16
C HIS A 86 8.86 -5.17 -4.61
N GLU A 87 9.38 -6.28 -5.12
CA GLU A 87 9.02 -6.77 -6.45
C GLU A 87 7.55 -7.20 -6.52
N PHE A 88 7.01 -7.82 -5.47
CA PHE A 88 5.57 -8.13 -5.37
C PHE A 88 4.70 -6.87 -5.22
N LEU A 89 5.25 -5.76 -4.75
CA LEU A 89 4.55 -4.48 -4.63
C LEU A 89 4.63 -3.59 -5.88
N ARG A 90 5.32 -4.02 -6.94
CA ARG A 90 5.39 -3.25 -8.20
C ARG A 90 4.01 -2.84 -8.77
N PRO A 91 2.95 -3.65 -8.71
CA PRO A 91 1.63 -3.20 -9.14
C PRO A 91 1.12 -1.97 -8.38
N MET A 92 1.37 -1.87 -7.07
CA MET A 92 1.01 -0.69 -6.26
C MET A 92 1.86 0.53 -6.61
N GLN A 93 3.16 0.35 -6.83
CA GLN A 93 4.03 1.41 -7.32
C GLN A 93 3.60 1.89 -8.71
N GLY A 94 3.23 0.97 -9.62
CA GLY A 94 2.66 1.29 -10.92
C GLY A 94 1.34 2.07 -10.83
N THR A 95 0.44 1.65 -9.95
CA THR A 95 -0.81 2.37 -9.65
C THR A 95 -0.52 3.79 -9.17
N SER A 96 0.40 3.97 -8.21
CA SER A 96 0.84 5.29 -7.74
C SER A 96 1.30 6.18 -8.89
N ARG A 97 2.08 5.63 -9.81
CA ARG A 97 2.55 6.36 -10.99
C ARG A 97 1.40 6.81 -11.88
N VAL A 98 0.42 5.92 -12.13
CA VAL A 98 -0.74 6.21 -13.00
C VAL A 98 -1.63 7.30 -12.42
N ILE A 99 -1.86 7.29 -11.10
CA ILE A 99 -2.71 8.27 -10.41
C ILE A 99 -1.95 9.52 -9.95
N GLY A 100 -0.65 9.64 -10.26
CA GLY A 100 0.17 10.83 -10.00
C GLY A 100 0.53 11.06 -8.53
N THR A 101 0.47 10.04 -7.68
CA THR A 101 0.89 10.13 -6.27
C THR A 101 2.41 9.95 -6.13
N LYS A 102 2.93 10.37 -4.97
CA LYS A 102 4.31 10.14 -4.55
C LYS A 102 4.37 8.81 -3.79
N TYR A 103 5.02 7.80 -4.36
CA TYR A 103 5.12 6.48 -3.75
C TYR A 103 6.15 6.49 -2.63
N ALA A 104 5.71 6.35 -1.39
CA ALA A 104 6.58 6.27 -0.23
C ALA A 104 7.23 4.88 -0.12
N VAL A 105 8.38 4.82 0.56
CA VAL A 105 8.99 3.54 0.95
C VAL A 105 7.96 2.72 1.74
N PRO A 106 7.59 1.51 1.30
CA PRO A 106 6.57 0.71 1.97
C PRO A 106 6.94 0.34 3.40
N PHE A 107 5.95 0.34 4.30
CA PHE A 107 6.09 -0.20 5.64
C PHE A 107 5.82 -1.70 5.65
N LEU A 108 6.85 -2.50 5.89
CA LEU A 108 6.78 -3.95 5.80
C LEU A 108 6.81 -4.59 7.19
N SER A 109 5.86 -5.47 7.48
CA SER A 109 5.83 -6.31 8.68
C SER A 109 5.95 -7.77 8.26
N VAL A 110 7.13 -8.35 8.45
CA VAL A 110 7.46 -9.73 8.05
C VAL A 110 7.29 -10.72 9.21
N GLY A 111 7.06 -12.01 8.89
CA GLY A 111 6.96 -13.05 9.89
C GLY A 111 5.64 -13.02 10.68
N ALA A 112 4.57 -12.48 10.11
CA ALA A 112 3.30 -12.26 10.81
C ALA A 112 2.64 -13.56 11.33
N LEU A 113 3.01 -14.73 10.82
CA LEU A 113 2.47 -16.00 11.30
C LEU A 113 3.07 -16.45 12.65
N GLU A 114 4.27 -15.98 12.99
CA GLU A 114 5.02 -16.40 14.18
C GLU A 114 5.39 -15.20 15.08
N ILE A 115 4.80 -14.02 14.82
CA ILE A 115 5.12 -12.79 15.54
C ILE A 115 4.59 -12.86 16.99
N THR A 116 5.43 -12.45 17.96
CA THR A 116 5.01 -12.36 19.38
C THR A 116 4.26 -11.06 19.67
N ASP A 117 3.49 -11.04 20.76
CA ASP A 117 2.74 -9.84 21.17
C ASP A 117 3.65 -8.64 21.42
N GLU A 118 4.85 -8.86 21.99
CA GLU A 118 5.83 -7.80 22.21
C GLU A 118 6.39 -7.27 20.88
N ALA A 119 6.59 -8.14 19.89
CA ALA A 119 7.04 -7.73 18.57
C ALA A 119 5.93 -6.98 17.81
N ILE A 120 4.67 -7.38 17.96
CA ILE A 120 3.52 -6.62 17.44
C ILE A 120 3.48 -5.22 18.06
N ALA A 121 3.60 -5.12 19.40
CA ALA A 121 3.57 -3.84 20.10
C ALA A 121 4.69 -2.90 19.62
N ARG A 122 5.92 -3.40 19.47
CA ARG A 122 7.04 -2.62 18.90
C ARG A 122 6.74 -2.19 17.47
N ARG A 123 6.26 -3.11 16.65
CA ARG A 123 5.95 -2.82 15.25
C ARG A 123 4.84 -1.79 15.08
N ALA A 124 3.85 -1.80 15.99
CA ALA A 124 2.80 -0.79 16.03
C ALA A 124 3.34 0.60 16.38
N GLN A 125 4.33 0.69 17.30
CA GLN A 125 5.01 1.94 17.61
C GLN A 125 5.82 2.46 16.42
N ASP A 126 6.56 1.60 15.72
CA ASP A 126 7.28 1.96 14.50
C ASP A 126 6.34 2.49 13.43
N TYR A 127 5.19 1.83 13.27
CA TYR A 127 4.17 2.24 12.29
C TYR A 127 3.56 3.60 12.66
N ALA A 128 3.24 3.80 13.93
CA ALA A 128 2.73 5.09 14.41
C ALA A 128 3.76 6.23 14.15
N ALA A 129 5.05 5.97 14.36
CA ALA A 129 6.11 6.93 14.05
C ALA A 129 6.17 7.26 12.55
N VAL A 130 6.05 6.26 11.67
CA VAL A 130 5.99 6.47 10.22
C VAL A 130 4.79 7.31 9.82
N LEU A 131 3.60 7.02 10.39
CA LEU A 131 2.39 7.79 10.09
C LEU A 131 2.48 9.26 10.51
N GLN A 132 3.27 9.56 11.56
CA GLN A 132 3.48 10.92 12.09
C GLN A 132 4.64 11.65 11.40
N THR A 133 5.44 10.97 10.59
CA THR A 133 6.54 11.60 9.85
C THR A 133 5.99 12.67 8.89
N PRO A 134 6.46 13.94 8.96
CA PRO A 134 5.90 15.04 8.13
C PRO A 134 6.00 14.75 6.63
N GLU A 135 7.14 14.27 6.17
CA GLU A 135 7.38 13.86 4.78
C GLU A 135 7.97 12.45 4.78
N LEU A 136 7.33 11.54 4.04
CA LEU A 136 7.82 10.17 3.93
C LEU A 136 8.98 10.07 2.92
N PRO A 137 9.98 9.22 3.19
CA PRO A 137 10.98 8.90 2.18
C PRO A 137 10.30 8.24 0.98
N LEU A 138 10.63 8.72 -0.22
CA LEU A 138 10.08 8.18 -1.44
C LEU A 138 10.92 7.03 -1.97
N LEU A 139 10.26 6.00 -2.50
CA LEU A 139 10.93 4.90 -3.18
C LEU A 139 11.23 5.32 -4.62
N ASP A 140 12.49 5.16 -5.05
CA ASP A 140 12.86 5.33 -6.44
C ASP A 140 12.07 4.34 -7.32
N ILE A 141 11.71 4.76 -8.52
CA ILE A 141 11.00 3.92 -9.49
C ILE A 141 11.78 2.67 -9.89
N PHE A 142 13.10 2.67 -9.72
CA PHE A 142 14.00 1.54 -10.00
C PHE A 142 14.52 0.84 -8.74
N GLY A 143 14.16 1.34 -7.54
CA GLY A 143 14.60 0.82 -6.23
C GLY A 143 13.88 -0.46 -5.80
#